data_85625dcb800d740ccc75227b9b8fa9f1
#
_entry.id   85625dcb800d740ccc75227b9b8fa9f1
#
_cell.length_a   1.000
_cell.length_b   1.000
_cell.length_c   1.000
_cell.angle_alpha   90.00
_cell.angle_beta   90.00
_cell.angle_gamma   90.00
#
_symmetry.space_group_name_H-M   'P 1'
#
loop_
_entity.id
_entity.type
_entity.pdbx_description
1 polymer ?
#
loop_
_entity_poly.entity_id
_entity_poly.type
_entity_poly.pdbx_seq_one_letter_code
_entity_poly.pdbx_strand_id
1 'polypeptide(L)'
;MESLFGKREKRAPGGALVLYTTKHGSTQRFAERIAQPLDALVKEAAYAKIAKAKTYDAIVLGCCVYRGKIKGLDFFSTYAEELKDKRLVLYTVGLYDPADDSVRKEFDAQIKAALGDAAEHVAVFHLRGAIRWQSLGLAERVMMKALIAEMKKKPEAERALIEQQLIDAEGGAIDFSDEADLAPIVHAARFGREAEY
;
A
#
# COMPACT_ATOMS: atom_id res chain seq x y z
N MET A 1 -32.48 13.83 13.54
CA MET A 1 -31.27 13.69 12.71
C MET A 1 -30.36 12.74 13.44
N GLU A 2 -30.67 11.42 13.37
CA GLU A 2 -29.93 10.38 14.07
C GLU A 2 -28.75 9.93 13.23
N SER A 3 -27.65 9.81 13.92
CA SER A 3 -26.30 9.50 13.46
C SER A 3 -26.23 8.24 12.57
N LEU A 4 -25.88 8.42 11.30
CA LEU A 4 -25.61 7.37 10.31
C LEU A 4 -24.31 6.59 10.55
N PHE A 5 -23.61 6.77 11.69
CA PHE A 5 -22.31 6.18 11.98
C PHE A 5 -22.29 5.09 13.06
N GLY A 6 -23.43 4.61 13.50
CA GLY A 6 -23.52 3.79 14.72
C GLY A 6 -24.00 2.36 14.56
N LYS A 7 -23.59 1.54 13.57
CA LYS A 7 -23.92 0.09 13.58
C LYS A 7 -23.10 -0.79 12.63
N ARG A 8 -21.77 -0.72 12.64
CA ARG A 8 -20.91 -1.68 11.89
C ARG A 8 -19.88 -2.43 12.75
N GLU A 9 -20.12 -2.60 14.04
CA GLU A 9 -19.13 -3.28 14.93
C GLU A 9 -19.39 -4.76 15.23
N LYS A 10 -20.38 -5.39 14.62
CA LYS A 10 -20.65 -6.84 14.82
C LYS A 10 -20.44 -7.61 13.53
N ARG A 11 -19.17 -7.75 13.10
CA ARG A 11 -18.83 -8.84 12.19
C ARG A 11 -18.52 -10.10 12.97
N ALA A 12 -18.94 -11.26 12.41
CA ALA A 12 -18.68 -12.58 12.98
C ALA A 12 -17.18 -12.79 13.21
N PRO A 13 -16.79 -13.61 14.19
CA PRO A 13 -15.42 -14.09 14.35
C PRO A 13 -15.00 -14.78 13.03
N GLY A 14 -13.82 -14.45 12.53
CA GLY A 14 -13.38 -14.88 11.21
C GLY A 14 -13.73 -13.82 10.17
N GLY A 15 -12.85 -13.47 9.29
CA GLY A 15 -13.02 -12.42 8.28
C GLY A 15 -11.72 -11.67 8.09
N ALA A 16 -11.76 -10.60 7.32
CA ALA A 16 -10.58 -9.80 7.05
C ALA A 16 -10.63 -8.42 7.71
N LEU A 17 -9.47 -7.93 8.14
CA LEU A 17 -9.23 -6.57 8.55
C LEU A 17 -8.25 -5.94 7.55
N VAL A 18 -8.65 -4.83 6.94
CA VAL A 18 -7.76 -4.08 6.05
C VAL A 18 -7.29 -2.82 6.76
N LEU A 19 -6.00 -2.75 6.99
CA LEU A 19 -5.31 -1.60 7.58
C LEU A 19 -4.59 -0.83 6.49
N TYR A 20 -4.44 0.48 6.64
CA TYR A 20 -3.66 1.28 5.72
C TYR A 20 -2.93 2.43 6.40
N THR A 21 -1.81 2.82 5.80
CA THR A 21 -1.12 4.10 6.03
C THR A 21 -1.02 4.83 4.70
N THR A 22 -1.55 6.03 4.62
CA THR A 22 -1.57 6.81 3.38
C THR A 22 -1.03 8.22 3.60
N LYS A 23 -0.41 8.79 2.56
CA LYS A 23 0.00 10.20 2.56
C LYS A 23 -0.87 11.06 1.63
N HIS A 24 -1.22 10.52 0.47
CA HIS A 24 -1.95 11.23 -0.59
C HIS A 24 -3.24 10.52 -1.00
N GLY A 25 -3.72 9.57 -0.20
CA GLY A 25 -5.01 8.90 -0.38
C GLY A 25 -4.99 7.64 -1.27
N SER A 26 -3.93 7.38 -2.05
CA SER A 26 -3.90 6.21 -2.96
C SER A 26 -3.98 4.89 -2.20
N THR A 27 -3.22 4.72 -1.12
CA THR A 27 -3.24 3.50 -0.30
C THR A 27 -4.62 3.26 0.32
N GLN A 28 -5.29 4.33 0.77
CA GLN A 28 -6.66 4.24 1.29
C GLN A 28 -7.64 3.77 0.22
N ARG A 29 -7.59 4.33 -1.00
CA ARG A 29 -8.45 3.88 -2.12
C ARG A 29 -8.27 2.40 -2.42
N PHE A 30 -7.04 1.90 -2.42
CA PHE A 30 -6.77 0.47 -2.56
C PHE A 30 -7.33 -0.34 -1.40
N ALA A 31 -7.16 0.13 -0.14
CA ALA A 31 -7.72 -0.53 1.03
C ALA A 31 -9.23 -0.71 0.92
N GLU A 32 -9.95 0.33 0.49
CA GLU A 32 -11.39 0.31 0.28
C GLU A 32 -11.80 -0.67 -0.83
N ARG A 33 -11.08 -0.68 -1.98
CA ARG A 33 -11.32 -1.61 -3.10
C ARG A 33 -11.04 -3.07 -2.70
N ILE A 34 -9.97 -3.34 -1.97
CA ILE A 34 -9.62 -4.68 -1.47
C ILE A 34 -10.65 -5.17 -0.44
N ALA A 35 -11.15 -4.27 0.40
CA ALA A 35 -12.10 -4.62 1.43
C ALA A 35 -13.49 -5.04 0.89
N GLN A 36 -13.90 -4.48 -0.24
CA GLN A 36 -15.23 -4.77 -0.82
C GLN A 36 -15.46 -6.28 -1.06
N PRO A 37 -14.63 -6.98 -1.86
CA PRO A 37 -14.83 -8.42 -2.08
C PRO A 37 -14.59 -9.26 -0.84
N LEU A 38 -13.84 -8.77 0.14
CA LEU A 38 -13.58 -9.47 1.41
C LEU A 38 -14.66 -9.22 2.47
N ASP A 39 -15.61 -8.36 2.21
CA ASP A 39 -16.54 -7.82 3.21
C ASP A 39 -15.77 -7.37 4.48
N ALA A 40 -14.60 -6.72 4.31
CA ALA A 40 -13.66 -6.42 5.37
C ALA A 40 -13.89 -5.05 6.01
N LEU A 41 -13.51 -4.92 7.28
CA LEU A 41 -13.41 -3.62 7.94
C LEU A 41 -12.15 -2.91 7.46
N VAL A 42 -12.29 -1.64 7.08
CA VAL A 42 -11.15 -0.77 6.72
C VAL A 42 -10.83 0.17 7.86
N LYS A 43 -9.55 0.31 8.20
CA LYS A 43 -9.10 1.21 9.27
C LYS A 43 -7.70 1.73 9.00
N GLU A 44 -7.42 2.97 9.40
CA GLU A 44 -6.04 3.48 9.40
C GLU A 44 -5.21 2.74 10.46
N ALA A 45 -3.98 2.31 10.07
CA ALA A 45 -3.13 1.46 10.90
C ALA A 45 -2.77 2.10 12.25
N ALA A 46 -2.60 3.42 12.29
CA ALA A 46 -2.31 4.18 13.51
C ALA A 46 -3.38 4.01 14.61
N TYR A 47 -4.61 3.69 14.24
CA TYR A 47 -5.71 3.47 15.20
C TYR A 47 -6.06 2.00 15.40
N ALA A 48 -5.28 1.08 14.83
CA ALA A 48 -5.51 -0.36 15.00
C ALA A 48 -5.08 -0.81 16.41
N LYS A 49 -5.88 -1.73 16.97
CA LYS A 49 -5.57 -2.36 18.26
C LYS A 49 -5.30 -3.84 18.05
N ILE A 50 -4.19 -4.36 18.55
CA ILE A 50 -3.80 -5.76 18.41
C ILE A 50 -4.89 -6.73 18.93
N ALA A 51 -5.50 -6.43 20.07
CA ALA A 51 -6.58 -7.24 20.62
C ALA A 51 -7.76 -7.40 19.66
N LYS A 52 -8.07 -6.36 18.85
CA LYS A 52 -9.09 -6.42 17.82
C LYS A 52 -8.59 -7.16 16.59
N ALA A 53 -7.35 -6.93 16.17
CA ALA A 53 -6.76 -7.61 15.02
C ALA A 53 -6.75 -9.13 15.18
N LYS A 54 -6.44 -9.62 16.38
CA LYS A 54 -6.47 -11.06 16.73
C LYS A 54 -7.83 -11.74 16.51
N THR A 55 -8.93 -11.00 16.44
CA THR A 55 -10.27 -11.57 16.18
C THR A 55 -10.56 -11.82 14.70
N TYR A 56 -9.66 -11.47 13.80
CA TYR A 56 -9.77 -11.71 12.36
C TYR A 56 -8.90 -12.87 11.91
N ASP A 57 -9.27 -13.52 10.80
CA ASP A 57 -8.50 -14.61 10.20
C ASP A 57 -7.45 -14.10 9.22
N ALA A 58 -7.69 -12.94 8.63
CA ALA A 58 -6.78 -12.30 7.72
C ALA A 58 -6.57 -10.82 8.06
N ILE A 59 -5.34 -10.36 7.94
CA ILE A 59 -4.98 -8.95 8.11
C ILE A 59 -4.23 -8.50 6.87
N VAL A 60 -4.79 -7.51 6.20
CA VAL A 60 -4.18 -6.85 5.04
C VAL A 60 -3.66 -5.50 5.49
N LEU A 61 -2.36 -5.22 5.27
CA LEU A 61 -1.72 -3.95 5.61
C LEU A 61 -1.26 -3.23 4.34
N GLY A 62 -1.82 -2.07 4.07
CA GLY A 62 -1.41 -1.17 3.01
C GLY A 62 -0.43 -0.12 3.52
N CYS A 63 0.72 -0.03 2.88
CA CYS A 63 1.81 0.90 3.18
C CYS A 63 2.04 1.87 2.01
N CYS A 64 2.26 3.15 2.27
CA CYS A 64 2.63 4.08 1.21
C CYS A 64 4.16 4.18 1.07
N VAL A 65 4.63 4.29 -0.18
CA VAL A 65 6.03 4.62 -0.46
C VAL A 65 6.16 6.13 -0.61
N TYR A 66 7.03 6.71 0.20
CA TYR A 66 7.31 8.13 0.16
C TYR A 66 8.82 8.38 0.19
N ARG A 67 9.34 9.05 -0.83
CA ARG A 67 10.78 9.31 -1.01
C ARG A 67 11.63 8.03 -0.94
N GLY A 68 11.24 6.97 -1.64
CA GLY A 68 11.93 5.68 -1.65
C GLY A 68 11.84 4.88 -0.34
N LYS A 69 11.05 5.31 0.64
CA LYS A 69 10.88 4.62 1.92
C LYS A 69 9.44 4.16 2.11
N ILE A 70 9.26 2.93 2.54
CA ILE A 70 7.98 2.38 2.92
C ILE A 70 7.58 2.97 4.27
N LYS A 71 6.36 3.53 4.35
CA LYS A 71 5.75 4.09 5.56
C LYS A 71 4.55 3.24 5.97
N GLY A 72 4.43 2.97 7.29
CA GLY A 72 3.32 2.24 7.86
C GLY A 72 3.61 0.77 8.14
N LEU A 73 4.87 0.33 8.09
CA LEU A 73 5.26 -1.04 8.48
C LEU A 73 5.13 -1.31 9.98
N ASP A 74 4.99 -0.25 10.79
CA ASP A 74 5.05 -0.30 12.27
C ASP A 74 4.10 -1.34 12.87
N PHE A 75 2.89 -1.52 12.31
CA PHE A 75 1.93 -2.49 12.82
C PHE A 75 2.45 -3.93 12.65
N PHE A 76 2.95 -4.28 11.47
CA PHE A 76 3.48 -5.63 11.23
C PHE A 76 4.86 -5.81 11.88
N SER A 77 5.74 -4.81 11.89
CA SER A 77 7.03 -4.93 12.58
C SER A 77 6.87 -5.16 14.09
N THR A 78 5.77 -4.67 14.68
CA THR A 78 5.50 -4.87 16.11
C THR A 78 4.75 -6.17 16.38
N TYR A 79 3.80 -6.58 15.52
CA TYR A 79 2.82 -7.61 15.87
C TYR A 79 2.77 -8.80 14.92
N ALA A 80 3.54 -8.84 13.81
CA ALA A 80 3.44 -9.94 12.86
C ALA A 80 3.73 -11.30 13.50
N GLU A 81 4.69 -11.39 14.42
CA GLU A 81 4.98 -12.62 15.14
C GLU A 81 3.81 -13.07 16.03
N GLU A 82 3.11 -12.13 16.68
CA GLU A 82 1.90 -12.45 17.46
C GLU A 82 0.70 -12.84 16.60
N LEU A 83 0.75 -12.54 15.32
CA LEU A 83 -0.32 -12.77 14.34
C LEU A 83 0.03 -13.86 13.33
N LYS A 84 1.10 -14.63 13.54
CA LYS A 84 1.59 -15.64 12.60
C LYS A 84 0.62 -16.79 12.29
N ASP A 85 -0.39 -16.99 13.16
CA ASP A 85 -1.50 -17.91 12.93
C ASP A 85 -2.58 -17.35 11.98
N LYS A 86 -2.45 -16.09 11.56
CA LYS A 86 -3.36 -15.40 10.65
C LYS A 86 -2.77 -15.34 9.23
N ARG A 87 -3.63 -15.13 8.24
CA ARG A 87 -3.19 -14.80 6.89
C ARG A 87 -2.76 -13.34 6.88
N LEU A 88 -1.45 -13.12 6.73
CA LEU A 88 -0.87 -11.77 6.69
C LEU A 88 -0.55 -11.37 5.25
N VAL A 89 -1.09 -10.25 4.83
CA VAL A 89 -0.88 -9.69 3.49
C VAL A 89 -0.42 -8.25 3.62
N LEU A 90 0.65 -7.91 2.93
CA LEU A 90 1.19 -6.55 2.86
C LEU A 90 1.18 -6.08 1.41
N TYR A 91 0.70 -4.87 1.16
CA TYR A 91 0.90 -4.23 -0.12
C TYR A 91 1.50 -2.83 0.04
N THR A 92 2.40 -2.49 -0.86
CA THR A 92 2.98 -1.14 -0.93
C THR A 92 2.37 -0.37 -2.09
N VAL A 93 2.25 0.94 -1.94
CA VAL A 93 1.72 1.83 -2.97
C VAL A 93 2.70 2.97 -3.21
N GLY A 94 3.25 3.03 -4.42
CA GLY A 94 4.18 4.07 -4.85
C GLY A 94 3.98 4.44 -6.32
N LEU A 95 4.85 5.28 -6.85
CA LEU A 95 4.84 5.63 -8.29
C LEU A 95 5.76 4.71 -9.12
N TYR A 96 6.56 3.90 -8.46
CA TYR A 96 7.52 3.00 -9.08
C TYR A 96 6.83 1.87 -9.81
N ASP A 97 7.47 1.39 -10.88
CA ASP A 97 6.98 0.23 -11.60
C ASP A 97 7.32 -1.07 -10.83
N PRO A 98 6.32 -1.86 -10.40
CA PRO A 98 6.57 -3.14 -9.73
C PRO A 98 7.23 -4.18 -10.63
N ALA A 99 7.21 -4.00 -11.94
CA ALA A 99 7.92 -4.86 -12.90
C ALA A 99 9.43 -4.59 -12.91
N ASP A 100 9.89 -3.46 -12.35
CA ASP A 100 11.32 -3.19 -12.18
C ASP A 100 11.86 -4.00 -11.00
N ASP A 101 12.64 -5.03 -11.33
CA ASP A 101 13.26 -5.94 -10.36
C ASP A 101 14.15 -5.23 -9.35
N SER A 102 14.83 -4.14 -9.73
CA SER A 102 15.74 -3.42 -8.84
C SER A 102 14.96 -2.70 -7.75
N VAL A 103 13.86 -2.07 -8.12
CA VAL A 103 12.94 -1.37 -7.21
C VAL A 103 12.24 -2.37 -6.28
N ARG A 104 11.74 -3.49 -6.86
CA ARG A 104 11.10 -4.54 -6.07
C ARG A 104 12.04 -5.10 -5.00
N LYS A 105 13.27 -5.45 -5.36
CA LYS A 105 14.28 -5.95 -4.42
C LYS A 105 14.62 -4.94 -3.31
N GLU A 106 14.65 -3.65 -3.63
CA GLU A 106 14.87 -2.61 -2.61
C GLU A 106 13.72 -2.57 -1.60
N PHE A 107 12.48 -2.65 -2.05
CA PHE A 107 11.32 -2.64 -1.15
C PHE A 107 11.21 -3.94 -0.35
N ASP A 108 11.46 -5.10 -0.97
CA ASP A 108 11.52 -6.38 -0.27
C ASP A 108 12.58 -6.37 0.83
N ALA A 109 13.74 -5.78 0.56
CA ALA A 109 14.80 -5.62 1.56
C ALA A 109 14.37 -4.70 2.72
N GLN A 110 13.63 -3.61 2.44
CA GLN A 110 13.08 -2.75 3.50
C GLN A 110 12.06 -3.51 4.36
N ILE A 111 11.20 -4.33 3.74
CA ILE A 111 10.20 -5.16 4.45
C ILE A 111 10.91 -6.19 5.31
N LYS A 112 11.90 -6.93 4.75
CA LYS A 112 12.68 -7.92 5.50
C LYS A 112 13.42 -7.29 6.67
N ALA A 113 14.01 -6.11 6.48
CA ALA A 113 14.69 -5.38 7.54
C ALA A 113 13.74 -4.94 8.66
N ALA A 114 12.49 -4.59 8.34
CA ALA A 114 11.49 -4.15 9.31
C ALA A 114 10.82 -5.31 10.06
N LEU A 115 10.54 -6.43 9.38
CA LEU A 115 9.78 -7.55 9.91
C LEU A 115 10.66 -8.71 10.42
N GLY A 116 11.93 -8.75 10.03
CA GLY A 116 12.80 -9.88 10.36
C GLY A 116 12.28 -11.21 9.80
N ASP A 117 12.29 -12.26 10.59
CA ASP A 117 11.82 -13.58 10.19
C ASP A 117 10.31 -13.66 9.96
N ALA A 118 9.54 -12.77 10.60
CA ALA A 118 8.10 -12.68 10.36
C ALA A 118 7.75 -12.33 8.90
N ALA A 119 8.67 -11.75 8.13
CA ALA A 119 8.47 -11.47 6.70
C ALA A 119 8.16 -12.74 5.87
N GLU A 120 8.64 -13.92 6.32
CA GLU A 120 8.42 -15.19 5.63
C GLU A 120 6.95 -15.65 5.67
N HIS A 121 6.20 -15.16 6.65
CA HIS A 121 4.77 -15.47 6.83
C HIS A 121 3.84 -14.43 6.17
N VAL A 122 4.38 -13.40 5.52
CA VAL A 122 3.62 -12.31 4.91
C VAL A 122 3.62 -12.45 3.39
N ALA A 123 2.44 -12.43 2.77
CA ALA A 123 2.32 -12.28 1.33
C ALA A 123 2.52 -10.81 0.94
N VAL A 124 3.48 -10.51 0.07
CA VAL A 124 3.86 -9.13 -0.28
C VAL A 124 3.48 -8.81 -1.72
N PHE A 125 2.89 -7.63 -1.93
CA PHE A 125 2.51 -7.09 -3.22
C PHE A 125 2.94 -5.64 -3.36
N HIS A 126 3.27 -5.22 -4.58
CA HIS A 126 3.64 -3.84 -4.89
C HIS A 126 2.69 -3.28 -5.93
N LEU A 127 2.11 -2.12 -5.65
CA LEU A 127 1.12 -1.47 -6.51
C LEU A 127 1.60 -0.08 -6.93
N ARG A 128 1.20 0.32 -8.12
CA ARG A 128 1.36 1.71 -8.57
C ARG A 128 0.17 2.54 -8.12
N GLY A 129 0.46 3.69 -7.54
CA GLY A 129 -0.55 4.63 -7.06
C GLY A 129 -0.73 5.82 -7.99
N ALA A 130 -1.07 6.95 -7.38
CA ALA A 130 -1.31 8.20 -8.09
C ALA A 130 -0.56 9.36 -7.45
N ILE A 131 -0.26 10.36 -8.25
CA ILE A 131 0.11 11.68 -7.77
C ILE A 131 -0.78 12.72 -8.45
N ARG A 132 -1.36 13.61 -7.66
CA ARG A 132 -2.13 14.76 -8.14
C ARG A 132 -1.44 16.01 -7.65
N TRP A 133 -0.97 16.83 -8.59
CA TRP A 133 -0.20 18.01 -8.27
C TRP A 133 -0.92 18.97 -7.33
N GLN A 134 -2.24 19.09 -7.51
CA GLN A 134 -3.09 19.97 -6.70
C GLN A 134 -3.17 19.52 -5.23
N SER A 135 -2.99 18.22 -4.95
CA SER A 135 -3.01 17.67 -3.59
C SER A 135 -1.66 17.75 -2.87
N LEU A 136 -0.59 18.14 -3.57
CA LEU A 136 0.73 18.30 -2.96
C LEU A 136 0.82 19.59 -2.15
N GLY A 137 1.44 19.52 -0.98
CA GLY A 137 1.83 20.69 -0.21
C GLY A 137 2.89 21.54 -0.93
N LEU A 138 3.07 22.78 -0.51
CA LEU A 138 4.01 23.71 -1.17
C LEU A 138 5.43 23.15 -1.23
N ALA A 139 5.94 22.62 -0.13
CA ALA A 139 7.27 22.03 -0.07
C ALA A 139 7.42 20.79 -0.99
N GLU A 140 6.37 19.99 -1.11
CA GLU A 140 6.34 18.82 -2.00
C GLU A 140 6.32 19.23 -3.47
N ARG A 141 5.58 20.28 -3.82
CA ARG A 141 5.59 20.84 -5.18
C ARG A 141 6.97 21.36 -5.58
N VAL A 142 7.66 22.06 -4.66
CA VAL A 142 9.03 22.53 -4.89
C VAL A 142 9.97 21.35 -5.12
N MET A 143 9.89 20.33 -4.28
CA MET A 143 10.70 19.12 -4.40
C MET A 143 10.41 18.38 -5.73
N MET A 144 9.14 18.23 -6.12
CA MET A 144 8.78 17.57 -7.37
C MET A 144 9.26 18.36 -8.61
N LYS A 145 9.17 19.69 -8.57
CA LYS A 145 9.73 20.52 -9.63
C LYS A 145 11.25 20.35 -9.78
N ALA A 146 11.97 20.30 -8.65
CA ALA A 146 13.41 20.07 -8.68
C ALA A 146 13.74 18.68 -9.24
N LEU A 147 13.00 17.65 -8.82
CA LEU A 147 13.17 16.27 -9.33
C LEU A 147 12.92 16.20 -10.83
N ILE A 148 11.84 16.79 -11.32
CA ILE A 148 11.51 16.83 -12.76
C ILE A 148 12.57 17.63 -13.53
N ALA A 149 13.09 18.71 -12.97
CA ALA A 149 14.16 19.47 -13.60
C ALA A 149 15.45 18.64 -13.77
N GLU A 150 15.79 17.79 -12.80
CA GLU A 150 16.89 16.84 -12.94
C GLU A 150 16.62 15.78 -14.01
N MET A 151 15.40 15.21 -14.03
CA MET A 151 15.00 14.24 -15.06
C MET A 151 15.08 14.83 -16.47
N LYS A 152 14.69 16.10 -16.66
CA LYS A 152 14.76 16.82 -17.94
C LYS A 152 16.18 17.04 -18.46
N LYS A 153 17.20 16.97 -17.59
CA LYS A 153 18.62 17.07 -18.02
C LYS A 153 19.10 15.81 -18.75
N LYS A 154 18.46 14.66 -18.52
CA LYS A 154 18.76 13.42 -19.25
C LYS A 154 18.26 13.55 -20.70
N PRO A 155 19.01 13.05 -21.69
CA PRO A 155 18.48 12.86 -23.04
C PRO A 155 17.18 12.03 -22.99
N GLU A 156 16.22 12.36 -23.84
CA GLU A 156 14.90 11.67 -23.83
C GLU A 156 15.04 10.15 -23.99
N ALA A 157 15.97 9.69 -24.84
CA ALA A 157 16.23 8.28 -25.07
C ALA A 157 16.82 7.52 -23.86
N GLU A 158 17.33 8.25 -22.86
CA GLU A 158 17.92 7.68 -21.64
C GLU A 158 16.97 7.77 -20.43
N ARG A 159 15.80 8.39 -20.60
CA ARG A 159 14.81 8.52 -19.52
C ARG A 159 14.08 7.20 -19.32
N ALA A 160 13.94 6.79 -18.04
CA ALA A 160 13.02 5.72 -17.70
C ALA A 160 11.57 6.13 -18.01
N LEU A 161 10.72 5.16 -18.33
CA LEU A 161 9.31 5.43 -18.66
C LEU A 161 8.62 6.28 -17.58
N ILE A 162 8.83 5.98 -16.31
CA ILE A 162 8.26 6.75 -15.19
C ILE A 162 8.79 8.19 -15.16
N GLU A 163 10.05 8.43 -15.52
CA GLU A 163 10.61 9.79 -15.59
C GLU A 163 9.90 10.61 -16.66
N GLN A 164 9.70 10.03 -17.84
CA GLN A 164 8.97 10.71 -18.91
C GLN A 164 7.51 10.96 -18.52
N GLN A 165 6.83 9.97 -17.94
CA GLN A 165 5.44 10.12 -17.44
C GLN A 165 5.32 11.24 -16.40
N LEU A 166 6.29 11.38 -15.49
CA LEU A 166 6.29 12.45 -14.48
C LEU A 166 6.56 13.83 -15.11
N ILE A 167 7.42 13.90 -16.13
CA ILE A 167 7.66 15.14 -16.89
C ILE A 167 6.39 15.58 -17.60
N ASP A 168 5.71 14.65 -18.29
CA ASP A 168 4.49 14.91 -19.06
C ASP A 168 3.32 15.33 -18.17
N ALA A 169 3.27 14.79 -16.96
CA ALA A 169 2.23 15.06 -15.97
C ALA A 169 2.53 16.29 -15.08
N GLU A 170 3.59 17.06 -15.36
CA GLU A 170 3.97 18.21 -14.52
C GLU A 170 2.81 19.21 -14.41
N GLY A 171 2.41 19.54 -13.19
CA GLY A 171 1.29 20.43 -12.91
C GLY A 171 -0.11 19.78 -12.95
N GLY A 172 -0.21 18.55 -13.44
CA GLY A 172 -1.45 17.80 -13.60
C GLY A 172 -1.61 16.66 -12.62
N ALA A 173 -1.94 15.48 -13.14
CA ALA A 173 -2.06 14.25 -12.38
C ALA A 173 -1.57 13.06 -13.20
N ILE A 174 -1.05 12.05 -12.50
CA ILE A 174 -0.81 10.72 -13.02
C ILE A 174 -1.45 9.71 -12.08
N ASP A 175 -2.19 8.75 -12.62
CA ASP A 175 -2.93 7.78 -11.81
C ASP A 175 -2.86 6.40 -12.46
N PHE A 176 -2.18 5.48 -11.80
CA PHE A 176 -2.05 4.07 -12.22
C PHE A 176 -2.99 3.16 -11.44
N SER A 177 -3.84 3.69 -10.55
CA SER A 177 -4.60 2.87 -9.61
C SER A 177 -5.72 2.06 -10.25
N ASP A 178 -6.21 2.48 -11.41
CA ASP A 178 -7.27 1.75 -12.11
C ASP A 178 -6.73 0.54 -12.90
N GLU A 179 -5.43 0.54 -13.22
CA GLU A 179 -4.74 -0.55 -13.91
C GLU A 179 -4.33 -1.69 -12.95
N ALA A 180 -4.43 -1.47 -11.64
CA ALA A 180 -3.96 -2.43 -10.65
C ALA A 180 -4.90 -3.64 -10.55
N ASP A 181 -4.35 -4.82 -10.79
CA ASP A 181 -5.00 -6.08 -10.45
C ASP A 181 -4.92 -6.34 -8.94
N LEU A 182 -6.06 -6.34 -8.27
CA LEU A 182 -6.18 -6.59 -6.83
C LEU A 182 -6.59 -8.02 -6.50
N ALA A 183 -6.90 -8.85 -7.51
CA ALA A 183 -7.32 -10.23 -7.31
C ALA A 183 -6.28 -11.07 -6.54
N PRO A 184 -4.96 -10.96 -6.81
CA PRO A 184 -3.95 -11.67 -6.03
C PRO A 184 -3.95 -11.33 -4.54
N ILE A 185 -4.15 -10.06 -4.18
CA ILE A 185 -4.21 -9.60 -2.79
C ILE A 185 -5.45 -10.17 -2.09
N VAL A 186 -6.60 -10.10 -2.76
CA VAL A 186 -7.87 -10.66 -2.26
C VAL A 186 -7.76 -12.18 -2.09
N HIS A 187 -7.13 -12.86 -3.04
CA HIS A 187 -6.90 -14.30 -2.99
C HIS A 187 -6.02 -14.69 -1.79
N ALA A 188 -4.87 -14.02 -1.62
CA ALA A 188 -3.98 -14.27 -0.50
C ALA A 188 -4.66 -14.01 0.86
N ALA A 189 -5.52 -13.00 0.95
CA ALA A 189 -6.29 -12.72 2.17
C ALA A 189 -7.36 -13.80 2.46
N ARG A 190 -7.92 -14.46 1.42
CA ARG A 190 -8.91 -15.52 1.57
C ARG A 190 -8.30 -16.88 1.87
N PHE A 191 -7.22 -17.23 1.19
CA PHE A 191 -6.72 -18.61 1.10
C PHE A 191 -5.29 -18.77 1.62
N GLY A 192 -4.56 -17.68 1.85
CA GLY A 192 -3.14 -17.68 2.22
C GLY A 192 -2.20 -17.57 1.02
N ARG A 193 -0.91 -17.51 1.31
CA ARG A 193 0.16 -17.28 0.32
C ARG A 193 0.36 -18.46 -0.64
N GLU A 194 0.13 -19.68 -0.19
CA GLU A 194 0.44 -20.93 -0.92
C GLU A 194 -0.74 -21.47 -1.76
N ALA A 195 -1.90 -20.81 -1.71
CA ALA A 195 -3.01 -21.22 -2.54
C ALA A 195 -2.72 -20.87 -4.01
N GLU A 196 -2.65 -21.87 -4.86
CA GLU A 196 -2.52 -21.68 -6.31
C GLU A 196 -3.72 -20.92 -6.89
N TYR A 197 -3.42 -20.06 -7.87
CA TYR A 197 -4.43 -19.37 -8.68
C TYR A 197 -5.09 -20.33 -9.65
#